data_5340feb8f4fd4b99d03f3a87d29ba005
#
_entry.id   5340feb8f4fd4b99d03f3a87d29ba005
#
_cell.length_a   1.000
_cell.length_b   1.000
_cell.length_c   1.000
_cell.angle_alpha   90.00
_cell.angle_beta   90.00
_cell.angle_gamma   90.00
#
_symmetry.space_group_name_H-M   'P 1'
#
loop_
_entity.id
_entity.type
_entity.pdbx_description
1 polymer ?
#
loop_
_entity_poly.entity_id
_entity_poly.type
_entity_poly.pdbx_seq_one_letter_code
_entity_poly.pdbx_strand_id
1 'polypeptide(L)'
;MATLLSAVALSLLALARPVAGGSLKDIEHVVIFMQENRSWNSYFGTMAGVRGFNDPNVQVNPDGLPVWYQQVYPDMSDKTETLLPWYLGYQGDHDAIQCMVAGSNGYKANQASLNDGLNNHWARNNTPWSWGYLKREDIPVQFAIADAWTTGDMYQEGQITATNPNRVTLVSGSVNVPGSPQEPDEGGVYLDNNETPGCPMPHVGCYPLKWKTIYELYQAAGVSWQVYQNKDNFDDNPLAWFEQFQNAPESSPLAQKGMSFIGLDSFYEAAANGTLPEVSFVIGPTELSEHPPYMPKDGAWLQKQVVDAVVKGPKYNSTMLIISYDETGGFGDHVTPFHAPEGTPGEWMEDPYGLFGPIYVGPGFRVPFYMISPWTRGNRVFTERADHNSHILFVEEWLKARGYQNIRTDEMIPWRREHMSNLVSALDFDNPDFSIPDLPEAETPEKALGHYVGTSNCEAAHLDPRPDVPYGEQNKAEALWFEEGYKKCMGYLTEGRSLVFERHGFALENPGNKQRLTFGRASENHANIKQRWVIHYTEDEESQIFKISSAMDGRWIGRDGDLVPASEKQDAAGVKITFLGNSEGYKLAYADGDSTLVGDQKTMKLQGREKGIGFDVWSVTYRE
;
A
#
# COMPACT_ATOMS: atom_id res chain seq x y z
N MET A 1 29.13 70.56 18.50
CA MET A 1 28.67 69.60 19.51
C MET A 1 27.82 68.55 18.77
N ALA A 2 28.43 67.43 18.44
CA ALA A 2 27.77 66.30 17.75
C ALA A 2 27.67 65.16 18.75
N THR A 3 26.47 64.74 19.02
CA THR A 3 26.16 63.59 19.90
C THR A 3 26.00 62.36 19.04
N LEU A 4 26.92 61.39 19.24
CA LEU A 4 26.82 60.04 18.66
C LEU A 4 25.76 59.25 19.47
N LEU A 5 24.78 58.69 18.79
CA LEU A 5 23.90 57.65 19.27
C LEU A 5 24.43 56.27 18.78
N SER A 6 24.95 55.49 19.70
CA SER A 6 25.33 54.10 19.47
C SER A 6 24.09 53.22 19.55
N ALA A 7 23.68 52.60 18.47
CA ALA A 7 22.66 51.55 18.44
C ALA A 7 23.32 50.20 18.78
N VAL A 8 22.97 49.61 19.90
CA VAL A 8 23.33 48.24 20.28
C VAL A 8 22.32 47.29 19.63
N ALA A 9 22.76 46.54 18.61
CA ALA A 9 21.98 45.46 18.06
C ALA A 9 22.10 44.24 18.99
N LEU A 10 21.02 43.91 19.70
CA LEU A 10 20.86 42.62 20.38
C LEU A 10 20.54 41.56 19.31
N SER A 11 21.52 40.74 18.96
CA SER A 11 21.30 39.49 18.24
C SER A 11 20.70 38.47 19.21
N LEU A 12 19.39 38.22 19.06
CA LEU A 12 18.72 37.04 19.64
C LEU A 12 19.23 35.78 18.93
N LEU A 13 20.22 35.10 19.51
CA LEU A 13 20.49 33.72 19.21
C LEU A 13 19.30 32.90 19.76
N ALA A 14 18.39 32.52 18.88
CA ALA A 14 17.44 31.46 19.18
C ALA A 14 18.26 30.17 19.35
N LEU A 15 18.50 29.78 20.58
CA LEU A 15 18.95 28.43 20.93
C LEU A 15 17.84 27.48 20.46
N ALA A 16 18.04 26.86 19.31
CA ALA A 16 17.24 25.70 18.90
C ALA A 16 17.41 24.63 20.00
N ARG A 17 16.41 24.49 20.85
CA ARG A 17 16.31 23.34 21.74
C ARG A 17 16.22 22.12 20.80
N PRO A 18 16.98 21.05 21.03
CA PRO A 18 16.70 19.80 20.35
C PRO A 18 15.22 19.48 20.66
N VAL A 19 14.39 19.43 19.64
CA VAL A 19 13.05 18.91 19.75
C VAL A 19 13.27 17.45 20.14
N ALA A 20 12.85 17.06 21.35
CA ALA A 20 12.83 15.65 21.71
C ALA A 20 12.03 14.94 20.61
N GLY A 21 12.60 13.90 20.00
CA GLY A 21 11.93 13.15 18.95
C GLY A 21 10.53 12.73 19.39
N GLY A 22 9.56 12.78 18.48
CA GLY A 22 8.19 12.31 18.74
C GLY A 22 8.15 10.79 18.97
N SER A 23 6.98 10.29 19.29
CA SER A 23 6.73 8.86 19.53
C SER A 23 5.27 8.52 19.23
N LEU A 24 4.91 7.25 19.24
CA LEU A 24 3.50 6.82 19.13
C LEU A 24 2.58 7.49 20.18
N LYS A 25 3.12 7.93 21.32
CA LYS A 25 2.33 8.63 22.37
C LYS A 25 1.86 10.02 21.96
N ASP A 26 2.51 10.63 20.99
CA ASP A 26 2.17 11.96 20.48
C ASP A 26 1.01 11.91 19.48
N ILE A 27 0.63 10.71 19.02
CA ILE A 27 -0.59 10.48 18.26
C ILE A 27 -1.77 10.40 19.22
N GLU A 28 -2.75 11.30 19.06
CA GLU A 28 -3.98 11.32 19.86
C GLU A 28 -5.15 10.68 19.12
N HIS A 29 -5.16 10.75 17.78
CA HIS A 29 -6.25 10.31 16.93
C HIS A 29 -5.72 9.47 15.78
N VAL A 30 -6.38 8.32 15.52
CA VAL A 30 -6.18 7.50 14.32
C VAL A 30 -7.49 7.50 13.54
N VAL A 31 -7.43 7.93 12.28
CA VAL A 31 -8.55 7.92 11.35
C VAL A 31 -8.28 6.86 10.29
N ILE A 32 -9.22 5.97 10.08
CA ILE A 32 -9.17 4.91 9.06
C ILE A 32 -10.24 5.23 8.03
N PHE A 33 -9.85 5.29 6.76
CA PHE A 33 -10.75 5.47 5.64
C PHE A 33 -10.40 4.43 4.57
N MET A 34 -11.34 3.55 4.24
CA MET A 34 -11.16 2.52 3.22
C MET A 34 -12.05 2.83 2.01
N GLN A 35 -11.40 3.00 0.86
CA GLN A 35 -12.02 3.17 -0.44
C GLN A 35 -12.17 1.81 -1.14
N GLU A 36 -12.72 1.81 -2.34
CA GLU A 36 -13.16 0.62 -3.05
C GLU A 36 -12.36 0.33 -4.33
N ASN A 37 -11.99 -0.95 -4.48
CA ASN A 37 -11.94 -1.61 -5.77
C ASN A 37 -10.94 -1.07 -6.79
N ARG A 38 -9.68 -0.81 -6.38
CA ARG A 38 -8.59 -0.43 -7.30
C ARG A 38 -7.30 -1.17 -6.97
N SER A 39 -6.66 -1.75 -7.98
CA SER A 39 -5.34 -2.35 -7.80
C SER A 39 -4.24 -1.29 -7.77
N TRP A 40 -3.10 -1.65 -7.17
CA TRP A 40 -1.91 -0.80 -7.19
C TRP A 40 -1.48 -0.43 -8.62
N ASN A 41 -1.39 -1.41 -9.52
CA ASN A 41 -0.97 -1.16 -10.90
C ASN A 41 -1.92 -0.25 -11.65
N SER A 42 -3.23 -0.43 -11.46
CA SER A 42 -4.23 0.38 -12.15
C SER A 42 -4.11 1.87 -11.82
N TYR A 43 -3.66 2.20 -10.60
CA TYR A 43 -3.50 3.58 -10.14
C TYR A 43 -2.04 4.05 -10.19
N PHE A 44 -1.12 3.28 -9.64
CA PHE A 44 0.26 3.72 -9.39
C PHE A 44 1.34 2.91 -10.11
N GLY A 45 0.96 2.03 -11.05
CA GLY A 45 1.93 1.32 -11.88
C GLY A 45 2.90 2.25 -12.61
N THR A 46 2.46 3.47 -12.94
CA THR A 46 3.26 4.50 -13.63
C THR A 46 4.01 5.44 -12.72
N MET A 47 3.77 5.41 -11.39
CA MET A 47 4.30 6.42 -10.46
C MET A 47 5.81 6.34 -10.32
N ALA A 48 6.45 7.51 -10.17
CA ALA A 48 7.88 7.61 -9.91
C ALA A 48 8.28 7.07 -8.53
N GLY A 49 9.41 6.36 -8.46
CA GLY A 49 10.03 5.95 -7.21
C GLY A 49 9.31 4.85 -6.44
N VAL A 50 8.46 4.04 -7.08
CA VAL A 50 7.73 2.92 -6.48
C VAL A 50 7.99 1.62 -7.24
N ARG A 51 7.57 0.48 -6.68
CA ARG A 51 7.48 -0.80 -7.37
C ARG A 51 6.30 -0.77 -8.33
N GLY A 52 6.54 -0.34 -9.56
CA GLY A 52 5.56 -0.18 -10.63
C GLY A 52 6.03 -0.81 -11.93
N PHE A 53 5.73 -0.18 -13.07
CA PHE A 53 6.08 -0.72 -14.40
C PHE A 53 7.59 -0.73 -14.70
N ASN A 54 8.41 -0.14 -13.86
CA ASN A 54 9.88 -0.24 -13.92
C ASN A 54 10.44 -1.33 -12.98
N ASP A 55 9.64 -2.30 -12.53
CA ASP A 55 10.10 -3.39 -11.65
C ASP A 55 11.19 -4.23 -12.33
N PRO A 56 12.43 -4.24 -11.80
CA PRO A 56 13.51 -5.06 -12.34
C PRO A 56 13.47 -6.54 -11.92
N ASN A 57 12.59 -6.89 -10.96
CA ASN A 57 12.46 -8.23 -10.38
C ASN A 57 11.13 -8.90 -10.77
N VAL A 58 10.52 -8.46 -11.87
CA VAL A 58 9.25 -9.03 -12.30
C VAL A 58 9.32 -10.56 -12.43
N GLN A 59 8.27 -11.24 -11.96
CA GLN A 59 8.17 -12.69 -12.08
C GLN A 59 8.27 -13.13 -13.54
N VAL A 60 9.08 -14.16 -13.79
CA VAL A 60 9.19 -14.84 -15.09
C VAL A 60 8.59 -16.23 -14.95
N ASN A 61 7.57 -16.52 -15.75
CA ASN A 61 6.84 -17.77 -15.74
C ASN A 61 7.62 -18.91 -16.42
N PRO A 62 7.22 -20.19 -16.23
CA PRO A 62 7.92 -21.35 -16.81
C PRO A 62 8.00 -21.34 -18.34
N ASP A 63 7.11 -20.63 -19.03
CA ASP A 63 7.14 -20.41 -20.48
C ASP A 63 8.22 -19.40 -20.93
N GLY A 64 8.93 -18.78 -19.97
CA GLY A 64 9.96 -17.79 -20.21
C GLY A 64 9.44 -16.36 -20.37
N LEU A 65 8.14 -16.14 -20.27
CA LEU A 65 7.56 -14.79 -20.37
C LEU A 65 7.44 -14.12 -18.98
N PRO A 66 7.82 -12.85 -18.85
CA PRO A 66 7.48 -12.06 -17.67
C PRO A 66 5.95 -11.95 -17.49
N VAL A 67 5.50 -11.82 -16.26
CA VAL A 67 4.07 -11.66 -15.89
C VAL A 67 3.38 -10.48 -16.62
N TRP A 68 4.15 -9.54 -17.17
CA TRP A 68 3.61 -8.49 -18.01
C TRP A 68 2.78 -9.00 -19.19
N TYR A 69 3.10 -10.20 -19.72
CA TYR A 69 2.46 -10.82 -20.86
C TYR A 69 1.29 -11.70 -20.39
N GLN A 70 0.12 -11.09 -20.29
CA GLN A 70 -1.12 -11.79 -19.93
C GLN A 70 -1.64 -12.61 -21.11
N GLN A 71 -2.04 -13.86 -20.87
CA GLN A 71 -2.55 -14.73 -21.91
C GLN A 71 -3.91 -14.24 -22.46
N VAL A 72 -4.12 -14.42 -23.75
CA VAL A 72 -5.34 -14.07 -24.48
C VAL A 72 -5.89 -15.30 -25.18
N TYR A 73 -7.20 -15.51 -25.14
CA TYR A 73 -7.85 -16.57 -25.89
C TYR A 73 -7.91 -16.24 -27.39
N PRO A 74 -7.84 -17.27 -28.31
CA PRO A 74 -7.96 -17.03 -29.73
C PRO A 74 -9.30 -16.42 -30.20
N ASP A 75 -10.37 -16.59 -29.44
CA ASP A 75 -11.67 -15.95 -29.68
C ASP A 75 -11.74 -14.50 -29.24
N MET A 76 -10.82 -14.04 -28.38
CA MET A 76 -10.68 -12.63 -28.00
C MET A 76 -9.88 -11.84 -29.05
N SER A 77 -8.85 -12.45 -29.64
CA SER A 77 -8.03 -11.81 -30.67
C SER A 77 -7.30 -12.87 -31.51
N ASP A 78 -7.27 -12.65 -32.83
CA ASP A 78 -6.42 -13.37 -33.78
C ASP A 78 -5.08 -12.67 -34.07
N LYS A 79 -4.86 -11.48 -33.47
CA LYS A 79 -3.68 -10.65 -33.71
C LYS A 79 -2.52 -10.96 -32.74
N THR A 80 -2.80 -11.53 -31.56
CA THR A 80 -1.79 -11.80 -30.54
C THR A 80 -2.27 -12.86 -29.54
N GLU A 81 -1.33 -13.60 -28.96
CA GLU A 81 -1.58 -14.57 -27.88
C GLU A 81 -1.41 -13.94 -26.49
N THR A 82 -0.92 -12.70 -26.41
CA THR A 82 -0.64 -12.02 -25.13
C THR A 82 -1.03 -10.55 -25.18
N LEU A 83 -1.33 -9.98 -24.00
CA LEU A 83 -1.61 -8.57 -23.78
C LEU A 83 -0.64 -8.02 -22.72
N LEU A 84 0.05 -6.92 -23.02
CA LEU A 84 0.83 -6.14 -22.08
C LEU A 84 -0.08 -5.14 -21.32
N PRO A 85 0.33 -4.60 -20.17
CA PRO A 85 -0.37 -3.49 -19.54
C PRO A 85 -0.63 -2.36 -20.55
N TRP A 86 -1.72 -1.66 -20.43
CA TRP A 86 -2.07 -0.62 -21.39
C TRP A 86 -2.85 0.53 -20.75
N TYR A 87 -2.64 1.73 -21.29
CA TYR A 87 -3.28 2.93 -20.80
C TYR A 87 -4.75 2.97 -21.22
N LEU A 88 -5.67 3.04 -20.23
CA LEU A 88 -7.12 3.05 -20.49
C LEU A 88 -7.58 4.31 -21.22
N GLY A 89 -6.95 5.46 -21.00
CA GLY A 89 -7.18 6.68 -21.75
C GLY A 89 -6.65 6.64 -23.20
N TYR A 90 -6.38 5.44 -23.71
CA TYR A 90 -6.04 5.21 -25.11
C TYR A 90 -7.11 5.81 -26.02
N GLN A 91 -6.69 6.53 -27.07
CA GLN A 91 -7.55 7.33 -27.95
C GLN A 91 -8.13 8.63 -27.34
N GLY A 92 -7.73 9.02 -26.14
CA GLY A 92 -8.02 10.32 -25.56
C GLY A 92 -9.41 10.49 -24.94
N ASP A 93 -10.11 9.39 -24.66
CA ASP A 93 -11.41 9.44 -23.98
C ASP A 93 -11.26 9.28 -22.46
N HIS A 94 -10.72 10.34 -21.84
CA HIS A 94 -10.49 10.39 -20.40
C HIS A 94 -11.77 10.39 -19.56
N ASP A 95 -12.89 10.91 -20.10
CA ASP A 95 -14.17 10.95 -19.37
C ASP A 95 -14.82 9.56 -19.33
N ALA A 96 -14.81 8.81 -20.44
CA ALA A 96 -15.40 7.49 -20.50
C ALA A 96 -14.75 6.49 -19.53
N ILE A 97 -13.41 6.51 -19.40
CA ILE A 97 -12.72 5.58 -18.51
C ILE A 97 -13.01 5.82 -17.02
N GLN A 98 -13.56 6.98 -16.66
CA GLN A 98 -13.96 7.25 -15.28
C GLN A 98 -15.12 6.34 -14.83
N CYS A 99 -16.10 6.03 -15.69
CA CYS A 99 -17.22 5.15 -15.35
C CYS A 99 -17.10 3.74 -15.97
N MET A 100 -15.90 3.32 -16.28
CA MET A 100 -15.62 2.01 -16.87
C MET A 100 -15.55 0.91 -15.81
N VAL A 101 -16.13 -0.26 -16.14
CA VAL A 101 -15.93 -1.50 -15.39
C VAL A 101 -14.86 -2.36 -16.06
N ALA A 102 -13.81 -2.71 -15.33
CA ALA A 102 -12.74 -3.56 -15.86
C ALA A 102 -13.17 -5.02 -15.93
N GLY A 103 -13.56 -5.60 -14.79
CA GLY A 103 -13.91 -7.00 -14.70
C GLY A 103 -14.57 -7.36 -13.37
N SER A 104 -14.61 -8.65 -13.06
CA SER A 104 -15.13 -9.17 -11.80
C SER A 104 -14.07 -9.12 -10.70
N ASN A 105 -14.50 -8.74 -9.49
CA ASN A 105 -13.70 -8.68 -8.28
C ASN A 105 -13.94 -9.87 -7.32
N GLY A 106 -14.86 -10.79 -7.67
CA GLY A 106 -15.20 -11.91 -6.80
C GLY A 106 -14.12 -12.99 -6.71
N TYR A 107 -14.24 -13.85 -5.70
CA TYR A 107 -13.31 -14.94 -5.39
C TYR A 107 -12.88 -15.77 -6.61
N LYS A 108 -13.86 -16.26 -7.41
CA LYS A 108 -13.58 -17.13 -8.54
C LYS A 108 -12.79 -16.44 -9.65
N ALA A 109 -13.09 -15.17 -9.92
CA ALA A 109 -12.38 -14.41 -10.95
C ALA A 109 -10.94 -14.11 -10.53
N ASN A 110 -10.72 -13.75 -9.29
CA ASN A 110 -9.40 -13.46 -8.75
C ASN A 110 -8.51 -14.71 -8.70
N GLN A 111 -9.01 -15.84 -8.18
CA GLN A 111 -8.27 -17.11 -8.15
C GLN A 111 -7.96 -17.61 -9.57
N ALA A 112 -8.92 -17.50 -10.51
CA ALA A 112 -8.69 -17.87 -11.90
C ALA A 112 -7.66 -16.97 -12.60
N SER A 113 -7.60 -15.68 -12.23
CA SER A 113 -6.62 -14.73 -12.78
C SER A 113 -5.22 -14.97 -12.20
N LEU A 114 -5.14 -15.31 -10.91
CA LEU A 114 -3.91 -15.72 -10.24
C LEU A 114 -3.28 -16.96 -10.86
N ASN A 115 -4.10 -17.91 -11.34
CA ASN A 115 -3.66 -19.11 -12.04
C ASN A 115 -2.55 -19.87 -11.31
N ASP A 116 -2.82 -20.31 -10.09
CA ASP A 116 -1.86 -21.06 -9.26
C ASP A 116 -0.49 -20.35 -9.11
N GLY A 117 -0.53 -19.05 -8.84
CA GLY A 117 0.66 -18.22 -8.61
C GLY A 117 1.39 -17.76 -9.88
N LEU A 118 0.97 -18.19 -11.08
CA LEU A 118 1.56 -17.70 -12.34
C LEU A 118 1.16 -16.25 -12.65
N ASN A 119 0.06 -15.79 -12.11
CA ASN A 119 -0.45 -14.42 -12.21
C ASN A 119 -0.53 -13.90 -13.67
N ASN A 120 -0.94 -14.73 -14.59
CA ASN A 120 -0.89 -14.47 -16.04
C ASN A 120 -2.23 -14.64 -16.78
N HIS A 121 -3.35 -14.72 -16.05
CA HIS A 121 -4.69 -14.92 -16.63
C HIS A 121 -5.65 -13.75 -16.42
N TRP A 122 -5.18 -12.55 -16.06
CA TRP A 122 -6.06 -11.37 -15.90
C TRP A 122 -6.85 -11.07 -17.18
N ALA A 123 -6.19 -10.96 -18.32
CA ALA A 123 -6.87 -10.72 -19.58
C ALA A 123 -7.74 -11.91 -20.01
N ARG A 124 -7.30 -13.13 -19.73
CA ARG A 124 -7.94 -14.37 -20.19
C ARG A 124 -9.13 -14.80 -19.35
N ASN A 125 -9.00 -14.82 -18.03
CA ASN A 125 -10.00 -15.36 -17.10
C ASN A 125 -10.79 -14.28 -16.37
N ASN A 126 -10.43 -13.01 -16.53
CA ASN A 126 -11.22 -11.88 -16.14
C ASN A 126 -11.63 -11.09 -17.39
N THR A 127 -10.98 -9.97 -17.70
CA THR A 127 -11.20 -9.23 -18.95
C THR A 127 -9.91 -8.58 -19.43
N PRO A 128 -9.77 -8.21 -20.71
CA PRO A 128 -8.59 -7.48 -21.19
C PRO A 128 -8.43 -6.10 -20.53
N TRP A 129 -9.52 -5.48 -20.06
CA TRP A 129 -9.51 -4.22 -19.33
C TRP A 129 -8.96 -4.37 -17.91
N SER A 130 -8.98 -5.57 -17.35
CA SER A 130 -8.33 -5.87 -16.05
C SER A 130 -6.83 -5.55 -16.05
N TRP A 131 -6.18 -5.54 -17.22
CA TRP A 131 -4.77 -5.24 -17.38
C TRP A 131 -4.52 -3.77 -17.79
N GLY A 132 -5.57 -2.95 -17.70
CA GLY A 132 -5.53 -1.52 -17.97
C GLY A 132 -5.10 -0.68 -16.78
N TYR A 133 -4.54 0.50 -17.04
CA TYR A 133 -4.11 1.44 -16.00
C TYR A 133 -4.51 2.89 -16.31
N LEU A 134 -4.55 3.71 -15.27
CA LEU A 134 -4.73 5.15 -15.29
C LEU A 134 -3.37 5.85 -15.13
N LYS A 135 -3.34 7.14 -15.46
CA LYS A 135 -2.18 8.01 -15.27
C LYS A 135 -2.50 9.14 -14.31
N ARG A 136 -1.47 9.89 -13.92
CA ARG A 136 -1.61 11.07 -13.05
C ARG A 136 -2.64 12.08 -13.55
N GLU A 137 -2.80 12.26 -14.84
CA GLU A 137 -3.77 13.16 -15.44
C GLU A 137 -5.22 12.75 -15.22
N ASP A 138 -5.48 11.43 -15.05
CA ASP A 138 -6.81 10.86 -14.82
C ASP A 138 -7.20 10.91 -13.33
N ILE A 139 -6.21 10.81 -12.42
CA ILE A 139 -6.38 10.73 -10.97
C ILE A 139 -5.38 11.63 -10.21
N PRO A 140 -5.35 12.93 -10.49
CA PRO A 140 -4.30 13.84 -10.00
C PRO A 140 -4.28 13.99 -8.48
N VAL A 141 -5.42 13.87 -7.80
CA VAL A 141 -5.52 14.01 -6.34
C VAL A 141 -4.87 12.82 -5.63
N GLN A 142 -5.16 11.59 -6.08
CA GLN A 142 -4.58 10.37 -5.51
C GLN A 142 -3.05 10.39 -5.67
N PHE A 143 -2.53 10.77 -6.84
CA PHE A 143 -1.09 10.96 -7.04
C PHE A 143 -0.50 12.04 -6.14
N ALA A 144 -1.19 13.17 -5.97
CA ALA A 144 -0.71 14.25 -5.11
C ALA A 144 -0.66 13.86 -3.63
N ILE A 145 -1.63 13.08 -3.14
CA ILE A 145 -1.61 12.52 -1.78
C ILE A 145 -0.41 11.58 -1.63
N ALA A 146 -0.20 10.67 -2.59
CA ALA A 146 0.91 9.71 -2.56
C ALA A 146 2.30 10.38 -2.66
N ASP A 147 2.40 11.54 -3.30
CA ASP A 147 3.64 12.33 -3.37
C ASP A 147 3.87 13.21 -2.14
N ALA A 148 2.79 13.68 -1.53
CA ALA A 148 2.88 14.58 -0.39
C ALA A 148 3.23 13.85 0.92
N TRP A 149 2.84 12.60 1.06
CA TRP A 149 3.04 11.78 2.24
C TRP A 149 3.67 10.43 1.89
N THR A 150 3.61 9.47 2.82
CA THR A 150 4.12 8.13 2.59
C THR A 150 3.06 7.26 1.92
N THR A 151 3.40 6.69 0.76
CA THR A 151 2.60 5.64 0.11
C THR A 151 3.25 4.27 0.32
N GLY A 152 2.45 3.20 0.43
CA GLY A 152 2.94 1.83 0.61
C GLY A 152 2.82 1.04 -0.69
N ASP A 153 3.94 0.70 -1.32
CA ASP A 153 3.95 -0.04 -2.59
C ASP A 153 4.01 -1.56 -2.45
N MET A 154 3.93 -2.05 -1.21
CA MET A 154 3.80 -3.46 -0.85
C MET A 154 2.64 -3.70 0.11
N TYR A 155 1.61 -2.84 0.07
CA TYR A 155 0.37 -3.03 0.78
C TYR A 155 -0.60 -3.87 -0.06
N GLN A 156 -1.13 -4.94 0.52
CA GLN A 156 -1.97 -5.94 -0.13
C GLN A 156 -3.39 -5.93 0.44
N GLU A 157 -4.37 -6.32 -0.37
CA GLU A 157 -5.68 -6.71 0.14
C GLU A 157 -5.52 -7.87 1.14
N GLY A 158 -6.44 -8.00 2.08
CA GLY A 158 -6.37 -9.02 3.13
C GLY A 158 -6.61 -10.45 2.60
N GLN A 159 -7.48 -10.56 1.60
CA GLN A 159 -7.92 -11.83 1.02
C GLN A 159 -8.04 -11.69 -0.51
N ILE A 160 -7.78 -12.78 -1.25
CA ILE A 160 -7.90 -12.82 -2.72
C ILE A 160 -9.37 -12.96 -3.11
N THR A 161 -10.15 -11.89 -2.93
CA THR A 161 -11.60 -11.91 -3.13
C THR A 161 -12.20 -10.51 -3.13
N ALA A 162 -13.53 -10.43 -2.97
CA ALA A 162 -14.34 -9.23 -3.00
C ALA A 162 -14.33 -8.42 -1.68
N THR A 163 -15.12 -7.36 -1.65
CA THR A 163 -15.26 -6.33 -0.62
C THR A 163 -15.47 -6.89 0.79
N ASN A 164 -16.52 -7.72 1.01
CA ASN A 164 -16.93 -8.08 2.37
C ASN A 164 -15.85 -8.85 3.15
N PRO A 165 -15.22 -9.91 2.62
CA PRO A 165 -14.14 -10.60 3.34
C PRO A 165 -12.94 -9.69 3.64
N ASN A 166 -12.60 -8.79 2.74
CA ASN A 166 -11.53 -7.82 2.93
C ASN A 166 -11.83 -6.84 4.06
N ARG A 167 -13.05 -6.29 4.11
CA ARG A 167 -13.50 -5.41 5.19
C ARG A 167 -13.69 -6.16 6.52
N VAL A 168 -14.10 -7.44 6.49
CA VAL A 168 -14.11 -8.31 7.69
C VAL A 168 -12.71 -8.50 8.23
N THR A 169 -11.71 -8.74 7.37
CA THR A 169 -10.29 -8.82 7.78
C THR A 169 -9.84 -7.53 8.46
N LEU A 170 -10.22 -6.36 7.93
CA LEU A 170 -9.89 -5.05 8.51
C LEU A 170 -10.39 -4.88 9.96
N VAL A 171 -11.58 -5.40 10.27
CA VAL A 171 -12.21 -5.18 11.59
C VAL A 171 -12.07 -6.34 12.57
N SER A 172 -11.54 -7.50 12.12
CA SER A 172 -11.43 -8.67 12.99
C SER A 172 -10.12 -9.46 12.88
N GLY A 173 -9.42 -9.32 11.74
CA GLY A 173 -8.14 -9.99 11.52
C GLY A 173 -8.22 -11.38 10.90
N SER A 174 -9.42 -11.84 10.49
CA SER A 174 -9.63 -13.18 9.94
C SER A 174 -10.91 -13.25 9.10
N VAL A 175 -10.99 -14.30 8.28
CA VAL A 175 -12.21 -14.75 7.58
C VAL A 175 -12.54 -16.21 7.89
N ASN A 176 -12.02 -16.72 8.98
CA ASN A 176 -12.27 -18.07 9.50
C ASN A 176 -11.89 -19.20 8.53
N VAL A 177 -10.72 -19.09 7.89
CA VAL A 177 -10.12 -20.20 7.12
C VAL A 177 -9.82 -21.37 8.05
N PRO A 178 -9.95 -22.64 7.66
CA PRO A 178 -9.66 -23.79 8.51
C PRO A 178 -8.29 -23.69 9.19
N GLY A 179 -8.28 -23.82 10.51
CA GLY A 179 -7.08 -23.62 11.35
C GLY A 179 -6.86 -22.19 11.85
N SER A 180 -7.77 -21.27 11.53
CA SER A 180 -7.88 -19.97 12.20
C SER A 180 -8.28 -20.12 13.68
N PRO A 181 -8.11 -19.07 14.50
CA PRO A 181 -8.54 -19.09 15.90
C PRO A 181 -10.05 -19.31 16.13
N GLN A 182 -10.88 -18.96 15.13
CA GLN A 182 -12.34 -19.05 15.21
C GLN A 182 -12.83 -20.50 15.07
N GLU A 183 -13.97 -20.80 15.70
CA GLU A 183 -14.66 -22.08 15.50
C GLU A 183 -15.41 -22.09 14.15
N PRO A 184 -15.51 -23.25 13.47
CA PRO A 184 -16.14 -23.33 12.14
C PRO A 184 -17.61 -22.90 12.07
N ASP A 185 -18.33 -22.87 13.18
CA ASP A 185 -19.74 -22.46 13.25
C ASP A 185 -19.93 -20.98 13.66
N GLU A 186 -18.85 -20.24 13.85
CA GLU A 186 -18.89 -18.80 14.11
C GLU A 186 -19.08 -17.95 12.84
N GLY A 187 -19.16 -18.55 11.66
CA GLY A 187 -19.39 -17.90 10.38
C GLY A 187 -18.95 -18.75 9.20
N GLY A 188 -18.21 -19.85 9.44
CA GLY A 188 -17.55 -20.63 8.40
C GLY A 188 -16.50 -19.78 7.67
N VAL A 189 -15.85 -20.31 6.64
CA VAL A 189 -14.90 -19.53 5.85
C VAL A 189 -15.64 -18.51 4.98
N TYR A 190 -15.30 -17.24 5.09
CA TYR A 190 -15.98 -16.14 4.40
C TYR A 190 -15.17 -15.70 3.17
N LEU A 191 -15.47 -16.31 2.02
CA LEU A 191 -14.65 -16.20 0.79
C LEU A 191 -15.19 -15.22 -0.25
N ASP A 192 -16.45 -14.79 -0.14
CA ASP A 192 -17.05 -13.87 -1.10
C ASP A 192 -18.18 -13.11 -0.42
N ASN A 193 -18.73 -12.09 -1.09
CA ASN A 193 -19.84 -11.32 -0.55
C ASN A 193 -21.05 -12.22 -0.28
N ASN A 194 -21.50 -12.27 0.96
CA ASN A 194 -22.69 -12.97 1.36
C ASN A 194 -23.34 -12.30 2.57
N GLU A 195 -24.59 -11.93 2.44
CA GLU A 195 -25.42 -11.32 3.50
C GLU A 195 -26.73 -12.09 3.70
N THR A 196 -26.83 -13.25 3.06
CA THR A 196 -28.01 -14.13 3.23
C THR A 196 -27.84 -14.99 4.49
N PRO A 197 -28.77 -14.90 5.46
CA PRO A 197 -28.68 -15.70 6.68
C PRO A 197 -28.60 -17.21 6.41
N GLY A 198 -27.70 -17.86 7.14
CA GLY A 198 -27.37 -19.30 6.99
C GLY A 198 -26.06 -19.55 6.27
N CYS A 199 -25.82 -20.79 5.92
CA CYS A 199 -24.62 -21.23 5.22
C CYS A 199 -25.01 -21.75 3.82
N PRO A 200 -24.60 -21.11 2.73
CA PRO A 200 -24.84 -21.61 1.38
C PRO A 200 -24.19 -22.97 1.12
N MET A 201 -23.08 -23.26 1.80
CA MET A 201 -22.42 -24.57 1.85
C MET A 201 -22.02 -24.88 3.30
N PRO A 202 -21.82 -26.15 3.68
CA PRO A 202 -21.39 -26.51 5.04
C PRO A 202 -20.10 -25.76 5.42
N HIS A 203 -20.17 -24.93 6.45
CA HIS A 203 -19.05 -24.11 6.98
C HIS A 203 -18.42 -23.13 5.97
N VAL A 204 -19.16 -22.72 4.94
CA VAL A 204 -18.71 -21.72 3.96
C VAL A 204 -19.73 -20.61 3.84
N GLY A 205 -19.28 -19.36 3.97
CA GLY A 205 -20.08 -18.17 3.79
C GLY A 205 -21.26 -18.04 4.76
N CYS A 206 -21.15 -18.60 5.96
CA CYS A 206 -22.21 -18.53 6.97
C CYS A 206 -22.38 -17.09 7.46
N TYR A 207 -23.63 -16.63 7.56
CA TYR A 207 -23.98 -15.28 7.96
C TYR A 207 -25.14 -15.31 8.97
N PRO A 208 -25.16 -14.45 10.02
CA PRO A 208 -24.17 -13.45 10.39
C PRO A 208 -22.88 -14.06 10.95
N LEU A 209 -21.79 -13.23 10.97
CA LEU A 209 -20.51 -13.59 11.58
C LEU A 209 -20.61 -13.45 13.10
N LYS A 210 -19.85 -14.27 13.87
CA LYS A 210 -20.02 -14.34 15.32
C LYS A 210 -18.75 -14.11 16.13
N TRP A 211 -17.56 -14.22 15.52
CA TRP A 211 -16.31 -13.94 16.23
C TRP A 211 -16.16 -12.45 16.55
N LYS A 212 -15.21 -12.14 17.43
CA LYS A 212 -15.09 -10.79 17.99
C LYS A 212 -14.43 -9.81 17.03
N THR A 213 -14.96 -8.58 16.98
CA THR A 213 -14.35 -7.46 16.30
C THR A 213 -13.40 -6.67 17.19
N ILE A 214 -12.45 -5.93 16.58
CA ILE A 214 -11.57 -5.01 17.31
C ILE A 214 -12.34 -3.87 18.01
N TYR A 215 -13.50 -3.47 17.48
CA TYR A 215 -14.32 -2.40 18.08
C TYR A 215 -14.95 -2.80 19.41
N GLU A 216 -15.25 -4.09 19.60
CA GLU A 216 -15.65 -4.62 20.91
C GLU A 216 -14.50 -4.55 21.91
N LEU A 217 -13.25 -4.81 21.47
CA LEU A 217 -12.07 -4.66 22.32
C LEU A 217 -11.84 -3.21 22.70
N TYR A 218 -11.95 -2.29 21.74
CA TYR A 218 -11.84 -0.85 22.02
C TYR A 218 -12.90 -0.40 23.03
N GLN A 219 -14.16 -0.83 22.85
CA GLN A 219 -15.24 -0.50 23.78
C GLN A 219 -14.97 -1.05 25.19
N ALA A 220 -14.48 -2.28 25.28
CA ALA A 220 -14.18 -2.92 26.57
C ALA A 220 -12.96 -2.28 27.28
N ALA A 221 -11.98 -1.82 26.53
CA ALA A 221 -10.78 -1.16 27.04
C ALA A 221 -10.98 0.33 27.38
N GLY A 222 -12.14 0.90 27.06
CA GLY A 222 -12.45 2.30 27.28
C GLY A 222 -11.80 3.26 26.26
N VAL A 223 -11.33 2.76 25.12
CA VAL A 223 -10.91 3.57 23.99
C VAL A 223 -12.12 4.28 23.39
N SER A 224 -12.01 5.56 23.10
CA SER A 224 -13.05 6.30 22.40
C SER A 224 -13.00 5.98 20.89
N TRP A 225 -14.14 5.65 20.31
CA TRP A 225 -14.22 5.31 18.89
C TRP A 225 -15.56 5.69 18.29
N GLN A 226 -15.64 5.88 16.97
CA GLN A 226 -16.85 6.20 16.23
C GLN A 226 -16.72 5.79 14.76
N VAL A 227 -17.78 5.21 14.20
CA VAL A 227 -17.99 5.05 12.75
C VAL A 227 -18.73 6.25 12.22
N TYR A 228 -18.17 6.92 11.23
CA TYR A 228 -18.78 8.06 10.54
C TYR A 228 -19.26 7.59 9.16
N GLN A 229 -20.57 7.54 8.99
CA GLN A 229 -21.23 7.06 7.79
C GLN A 229 -22.54 7.78 7.54
N ASN A 230 -22.88 7.96 6.28
CA ASN A 230 -24.22 8.40 5.85
C ASN A 230 -25.18 7.21 5.85
N LYS A 231 -26.48 7.47 5.60
CA LYS A 231 -27.45 6.41 5.39
C LYS A 231 -27.14 5.62 4.10
N ASP A 232 -26.70 6.31 3.05
CA ASP A 232 -26.04 5.72 1.91
C ASP A 232 -24.56 5.56 2.27
N ASN A 233 -24.13 4.33 2.52
CA ASN A 233 -22.78 3.94 2.89
C ASN A 233 -22.27 2.75 2.06
N PHE A 234 -22.90 2.45 0.94
CA PHE A 234 -22.63 1.36 0.02
C PHE A 234 -22.67 -0.04 0.67
N ASP A 235 -23.37 -0.16 1.82
CA ASP A 235 -23.38 -1.35 2.68
C ASP A 235 -21.98 -1.78 3.20
N ASP A 236 -21.01 -0.85 3.17
CA ASP A 236 -19.59 -1.06 3.46
C ASP A 236 -19.22 -1.04 4.95
N ASN A 237 -20.21 -0.96 5.83
CA ASN A 237 -19.95 -1.06 7.26
C ASN A 237 -19.83 -2.54 7.69
N PRO A 238 -18.62 -3.10 7.82
CA PRO A 238 -18.46 -4.53 8.12
C PRO A 238 -18.99 -4.91 9.50
N LEU A 239 -19.15 -3.97 10.43
CA LEU A 239 -19.73 -4.26 11.74
C LEU A 239 -21.18 -4.74 11.63
N ALA A 240 -21.91 -4.29 10.59
CA ALA A 240 -23.28 -4.70 10.31
C ALA A 240 -23.41 -6.21 9.99
N TRP A 241 -22.32 -6.86 9.60
CA TRP A 241 -22.32 -8.28 9.26
C TRP A 241 -22.12 -9.21 10.47
N PHE A 242 -21.82 -8.64 11.64
CA PHE A 242 -21.62 -9.39 12.88
C PHE A 242 -22.88 -9.44 13.74
N GLU A 243 -23.21 -10.64 14.26
CA GLU A 243 -24.40 -10.92 15.05
C GLU A 243 -24.53 -9.99 16.27
N GLN A 244 -23.41 -9.69 16.95
CA GLN A 244 -23.39 -8.83 18.13
C GLN A 244 -23.72 -7.36 17.83
N PHE A 245 -23.46 -6.88 16.63
CA PHE A 245 -23.87 -5.53 16.19
C PHE A 245 -25.33 -5.52 15.71
N GLN A 246 -25.76 -6.57 14.98
CA GLN A 246 -27.15 -6.69 14.52
C GLN A 246 -28.14 -6.78 15.68
N ASN A 247 -27.75 -7.48 16.75
CA ASN A 247 -28.56 -7.67 17.95
C ASN A 247 -28.31 -6.63 19.03
N ALA A 248 -27.47 -5.63 18.79
CA ALA A 248 -27.14 -4.59 19.76
C ALA A 248 -28.38 -3.75 20.12
N PRO A 249 -28.75 -3.62 21.41
CA PRO A 249 -29.79 -2.68 21.80
C PRO A 249 -29.49 -1.27 21.32
N GLU A 250 -30.50 -0.54 20.84
CA GLU A 250 -30.34 0.84 20.31
C GLU A 250 -29.60 1.79 21.27
N SER A 251 -29.78 1.59 22.58
CA SER A 251 -29.09 2.38 23.62
C SER A 251 -27.67 1.93 23.93
N SER A 252 -27.20 0.82 23.33
CA SER A 252 -25.86 0.29 23.59
C SER A 252 -24.78 1.10 22.85
N PRO A 253 -23.56 1.16 23.40
CA PRO A 253 -22.44 1.80 22.70
C PRO A 253 -22.15 1.21 21.31
N LEU A 254 -22.32 -0.12 21.13
CA LEU A 254 -22.09 -0.76 19.84
C LEU A 254 -23.06 -0.25 18.77
N ALA A 255 -24.36 -0.15 19.10
CA ALA A 255 -25.35 0.40 18.19
C ALA A 255 -25.11 1.90 17.90
N GLN A 256 -24.87 2.69 18.96
CA GLN A 256 -24.74 4.15 18.83
C GLN A 256 -23.47 4.57 18.10
N LYS A 257 -22.35 3.88 18.32
CA LYS A 257 -21.06 4.24 17.72
C LYS A 257 -20.78 3.49 16.41
N GLY A 258 -21.21 2.23 16.31
CA GLY A 258 -20.92 1.36 15.18
C GLY A 258 -21.96 1.38 14.07
N MET A 259 -23.24 1.57 14.43
CA MET A 259 -24.36 1.36 13.49
C MET A 259 -25.14 2.63 13.15
N SER A 260 -24.93 3.72 13.88
CA SER A 260 -25.67 4.97 13.65
C SER A 260 -25.22 5.70 12.39
N PHE A 261 -26.17 6.26 11.64
CA PHE A 261 -25.93 7.09 10.46
C PHE A 261 -25.80 8.55 10.85
N ILE A 262 -24.70 8.91 11.51
CA ILE A 262 -24.44 10.28 12.00
C ILE A 262 -23.97 11.24 10.92
N GLY A 263 -23.60 10.72 9.75
CA GLY A 263 -23.16 11.49 8.59
C GLY A 263 -21.69 11.87 8.59
N LEU A 264 -21.16 12.09 7.39
CA LEU A 264 -19.77 12.57 7.23
C LEU A 264 -19.61 14.03 7.68
N ASP A 265 -20.67 14.83 7.68
CA ASP A 265 -20.63 16.20 8.22
C ASP A 265 -20.21 16.19 9.70
N SER A 266 -20.65 15.19 10.48
CA SER A 266 -20.23 15.02 11.88
C SER A 266 -18.72 14.72 12.01
N PHE A 267 -18.14 14.02 11.05
CA PHE A 267 -16.68 13.82 10.99
C PHE A 267 -15.97 15.14 10.70
N TYR A 268 -16.43 15.90 9.71
CA TYR A 268 -15.81 17.17 9.35
C TYR A 268 -15.91 18.19 10.50
N GLU A 269 -17.04 18.25 11.18
CA GLU A 269 -17.25 19.09 12.37
C GLU A 269 -16.31 18.68 13.52
N ALA A 270 -16.21 17.38 13.80
CA ALA A 270 -15.34 16.87 14.86
C ALA A 270 -13.84 17.15 14.56
N ALA A 271 -13.42 16.97 13.30
CA ALA A 271 -12.07 17.30 12.87
C ALA A 271 -11.77 18.81 12.99
N ALA A 272 -12.69 19.67 12.53
CA ALA A 272 -12.57 21.13 12.60
C ALA A 272 -12.53 21.65 14.05
N ASN A 273 -13.25 21.00 14.97
CA ASN A 273 -13.29 21.35 16.39
C ASN A 273 -12.18 20.68 17.23
N GLY A 274 -11.40 19.76 16.66
CA GLY A 274 -10.39 18.98 17.36
C GLY A 274 -10.99 18.01 18.40
N THR A 275 -12.16 17.45 18.12
CA THR A 275 -12.93 16.57 19.01
C THR A 275 -13.12 15.16 18.45
N LEU A 276 -12.32 14.75 17.46
CA LEU A 276 -12.29 13.38 16.99
C LEU A 276 -12.06 12.41 18.16
N PRO A 277 -12.66 11.21 18.16
CA PRO A 277 -12.30 10.17 19.12
C PRO A 277 -10.89 9.64 18.85
N GLU A 278 -10.40 8.78 19.70
CA GLU A 278 -9.11 8.13 19.51
C GLU A 278 -9.09 7.32 18.21
N VAL A 279 -10.15 6.55 17.92
CA VAL A 279 -10.30 5.81 16.65
C VAL A 279 -11.53 6.28 15.90
N SER A 280 -11.35 6.74 14.68
CA SER A 280 -12.42 7.11 13.75
C SER A 280 -12.41 6.17 12.54
N PHE A 281 -13.55 5.63 12.16
CA PHE A 281 -13.71 4.88 10.93
C PHE A 281 -14.66 5.62 10.00
N VAL A 282 -14.17 6.02 8.84
CA VAL A 282 -14.91 6.81 7.85
C VAL A 282 -15.34 5.88 6.71
N ILE A 283 -16.64 5.89 6.38
CA ILE A 283 -17.22 5.11 5.29
C ILE A 283 -17.93 6.09 4.34
N GLY A 284 -17.51 6.06 3.08
CA GLY A 284 -18.05 6.94 2.04
C GLY A 284 -19.42 6.49 1.51
N PRO A 285 -20.17 7.37 0.83
CA PRO A 285 -21.38 6.99 0.11
C PRO A 285 -21.04 6.27 -1.21
N THR A 286 -21.99 5.50 -1.72
CA THR A 286 -21.89 4.64 -2.91
C THR A 286 -21.20 5.31 -4.10
N GLU A 287 -21.70 6.45 -4.56
CA GLU A 287 -21.19 7.14 -5.75
C GLU A 287 -19.78 7.71 -5.59
N LEU A 288 -19.26 7.80 -4.36
CA LEU A 288 -17.93 8.33 -4.06
C LEU A 288 -16.95 7.24 -3.61
N SER A 289 -17.32 5.97 -3.75
CA SER A 289 -16.53 4.82 -3.28
C SER A 289 -15.35 4.47 -4.19
N GLU A 290 -15.38 4.85 -5.45
CA GLU A 290 -14.49 4.45 -6.54
C GLU A 290 -14.71 3.00 -7.04
N HIS A 291 -15.62 2.22 -6.43
CA HIS A 291 -16.03 0.91 -6.97
C HIS A 291 -16.54 1.08 -8.41
N PRO A 292 -15.99 0.38 -9.41
CA PRO A 292 -16.51 0.48 -10.78
C PRO A 292 -18.02 0.12 -10.86
N PRO A 293 -18.88 0.95 -11.49
CA PRO A 293 -18.54 2.06 -12.38
C PRO A 293 -18.41 3.43 -11.70
N TYR A 294 -18.45 3.52 -10.35
CA TYR A 294 -18.32 4.81 -9.68
C TYR A 294 -16.95 5.42 -9.92
N MET A 295 -16.96 6.74 -10.16
CA MET A 295 -15.84 7.41 -10.81
C MET A 295 -14.69 7.71 -9.86
N PRO A 296 -13.44 7.38 -10.24
CA PRO A 296 -12.23 7.78 -9.50
C PRO A 296 -12.14 9.28 -9.20
N LYS A 297 -12.63 10.16 -10.08
CA LYS A 297 -12.62 11.60 -9.83
C LYS A 297 -13.59 12.04 -8.73
N ASP A 298 -14.72 11.35 -8.58
CA ASP A 298 -15.70 11.64 -7.52
C ASP A 298 -15.21 11.11 -6.17
N GLY A 299 -14.57 9.93 -6.15
CA GLY A 299 -13.88 9.42 -4.96
C GLY A 299 -12.68 10.28 -4.57
N ALA A 300 -11.94 10.83 -5.54
CA ALA A 300 -10.87 11.79 -5.30
C ALA A 300 -11.35 13.03 -4.56
N TRP A 301 -12.55 13.53 -4.92
CA TRP A 301 -13.18 14.64 -4.19
C TRP A 301 -13.41 14.25 -2.72
N LEU A 302 -13.98 13.08 -2.46
CA LEU A 302 -14.21 12.60 -1.08
C LEU A 302 -12.90 12.44 -0.32
N GLN A 303 -11.88 11.80 -0.92
CA GLN A 303 -10.57 11.67 -0.30
C GLN A 303 -9.99 13.03 0.07
N LYS A 304 -10.08 14.01 -0.84
CA LYS A 304 -9.62 15.39 -0.58
C LYS A 304 -10.38 16.03 0.59
N GLN A 305 -11.71 15.84 0.68
CA GLN A 305 -12.50 16.37 1.81
C GLN A 305 -12.03 15.76 3.15
N VAL A 306 -11.81 14.45 3.20
CA VAL A 306 -11.35 13.74 4.41
C VAL A 306 -9.92 14.19 4.78
N VAL A 307 -9.01 14.24 3.81
CA VAL A 307 -7.63 14.72 4.03
C VAL A 307 -7.63 16.16 4.50
N ASP A 308 -8.34 17.05 3.81
CA ASP A 308 -8.42 18.48 4.16
C ASP A 308 -9.01 18.70 5.56
N ALA A 309 -10.03 17.94 5.94
CA ALA A 309 -10.61 18.02 7.29
C ALA A 309 -9.58 17.69 8.38
N VAL A 310 -8.77 16.66 8.17
CA VAL A 310 -7.71 16.25 9.12
C VAL A 310 -6.56 17.24 9.12
N VAL A 311 -5.98 17.55 7.94
CA VAL A 311 -4.73 18.32 7.88
C VAL A 311 -4.92 19.82 8.15
N LYS A 312 -6.12 20.36 7.90
CA LYS A 312 -6.49 21.75 8.23
C LYS A 312 -7.09 21.89 9.64
N GLY A 313 -7.41 20.76 10.28
CA GLY A 313 -7.94 20.72 11.65
C GLY A 313 -6.87 21.05 12.71
N PRO A 314 -7.28 21.53 13.90
CA PRO A 314 -6.37 21.94 14.96
C PRO A 314 -5.56 20.79 15.57
N LYS A 315 -5.91 19.53 15.26
CA LYS A 315 -5.27 18.31 15.77
C LYS A 315 -4.41 17.58 14.73
N TYR A 316 -4.14 18.18 13.56
CA TYR A 316 -3.28 17.56 12.56
C TYR A 316 -1.94 17.10 13.15
N ASN A 317 -1.35 17.92 14.04
CA ASN A 317 -0.07 17.64 14.67
C ASN A 317 -0.05 16.38 15.57
N SER A 318 -1.22 15.82 15.88
CA SER A 318 -1.37 14.61 16.69
C SER A 318 -2.33 13.60 16.06
N THR A 319 -2.56 13.68 14.75
CA THR A 319 -3.45 12.77 14.02
C THR A 319 -2.69 11.93 13.00
N MET A 320 -3.02 10.64 12.92
CA MET A 320 -2.68 9.74 11.84
C MET A 320 -3.95 9.42 11.06
N LEU A 321 -3.97 9.76 9.76
CA LEU A 321 -4.99 9.30 8.82
C LEU A 321 -4.38 8.21 7.94
N ILE A 322 -5.04 7.07 7.87
CA ILE A 322 -4.68 5.95 6.98
C ILE A 322 -5.79 5.81 5.95
N ILE A 323 -5.44 5.88 4.68
CA ILE A 323 -6.33 5.59 3.56
C ILE A 323 -5.81 4.33 2.86
N SER A 324 -6.69 3.35 2.66
CA SER A 324 -6.43 2.12 1.93
C SER A 324 -7.60 1.81 1.01
N TYR A 325 -7.41 0.83 0.14
CA TYR A 325 -8.47 0.25 -0.68
C TYR A 325 -8.71 -1.18 -0.22
N ASP A 326 -9.93 -1.65 -0.32
CA ASP A 326 -10.32 -2.96 0.19
C ASP A 326 -9.80 -4.11 -0.69
N GLU A 327 -9.99 -4.00 -2.02
CA GLU A 327 -9.58 -5.03 -2.98
C GLU A 327 -9.35 -4.42 -4.38
N THR A 328 -9.09 -5.25 -5.39
CA THR A 328 -8.59 -4.80 -6.69
C THR A 328 -9.65 -4.28 -7.66
N GLY A 329 -10.92 -4.53 -7.43
CA GLY A 329 -12.00 -4.12 -8.36
C GLY A 329 -11.99 -4.83 -9.71
N GLY A 330 -11.36 -5.99 -9.80
CA GLY A 330 -11.16 -6.70 -11.06
C GLY A 330 -10.02 -6.14 -11.92
N PHE A 331 -9.20 -5.21 -11.39
CA PHE A 331 -7.96 -4.77 -12.00
C PHE A 331 -6.78 -5.62 -11.52
N GLY A 332 -5.89 -5.98 -12.43
CA GLY A 332 -4.73 -6.81 -12.13
C GLY A 332 -3.57 -6.05 -11.49
N ASP A 333 -2.72 -6.80 -10.82
CA ASP A 333 -1.42 -6.34 -10.33
C ASP A 333 -0.31 -7.33 -10.73
N HIS A 334 0.87 -6.82 -11.10
CA HIS A 334 1.96 -7.67 -11.58
C HIS A 334 2.72 -8.39 -10.47
N VAL A 335 2.61 -7.90 -9.23
CA VAL A 335 3.24 -8.54 -8.10
C VAL A 335 2.35 -9.67 -7.62
N THR A 336 2.84 -10.90 -7.77
CA THR A 336 2.17 -12.07 -7.20
C THR A 336 2.07 -11.90 -5.69
N PRO A 337 0.92 -12.17 -5.08
CA PRO A 337 0.72 -12.01 -3.65
C PRO A 337 1.77 -12.77 -2.82
N PHE A 338 2.31 -12.10 -1.79
CA PHE A 338 3.10 -12.77 -0.77
C PHE A 338 2.16 -13.60 0.11
N HIS A 339 2.45 -14.87 0.27
CA HIS A 339 1.59 -15.80 0.99
C HIS A 339 2.38 -16.70 1.94
N ALA A 340 1.67 -17.27 2.90
CA ALA A 340 2.23 -18.26 3.82
C ALA A 340 2.69 -19.53 3.07
N PRO A 341 3.66 -20.27 3.61
CA PRO A 341 3.99 -21.61 3.12
C PRO A 341 2.77 -22.52 3.02
N GLU A 342 2.74 -23.38 1.99
CA GLU A 342 1.63 -24.31 1.78
C GLU A 342 1.32 -25.11 3.04
N GLY A 343 0.02 -25.23 3.36
CA GLY A 343 -0.49 -25.94 4.53
C GLY A 343 -0.42 -25.17 5.84
N THR A 344 -0.05 -23.87 5.82
CA THR A 344 -0.12 -23.02 7.02
C THR A 344 -1.57 -22.91 7.50
N PRO A 345 -1.88 -23.26 8.77
CA PRO A 345 -3.23 -23.17 9.30
C PRO A 345 -3.79 -21.74 9.25
N GLY A 346 -5.03 -21.60 8.83
CA GLY A 346 -5.68 -20.30 8.70
C GLY A 346 -5.38 -19.54 7.41
N GLU A 347 -4.40 -20.01 6.59
CA GLU A 347 -4.00 -19.36 5.33
C GLU A 347 -4.29 -20.21 4.10
N TRP A 348 -4.23 -21.54 4.23
CA TRP A 348 -4.45 -22.49 3.15
C TRP A 348 -5.65 -23.39 3.38
N MET A 349 -6.36 -23.70 2.29
CA MET A 349 -7.48 -24.65 2.31
C MET A 349 -7.69 -25.30 0.94
N GLU A 350 -8.43 -26.41 0.91
CA GLU A 350 -9.01 -26.90 -0.35
C GLU A 350 -10.11 -25.95 -0.81
N ASP A 351 -10.07 -25.57 -2.10
CA ASP A 351 -11.14 -24.77 -2.68
C ASP A 351 -12.51 -25.42 -2.47
N PRO A 352 -13.45 -24.80 -1.75
CA PRO A 352 -14.73 -25.41 -1.42
C PRO A 352 -15.63 -25.61 -2.65
N TYR A 353 -15.33 -24.95 -3.76
CA TYR A 353 -16.04 -25.07 -5.03
C TYR A 353 -15.46 -26.16 -5.95
N GLY A 354 -14.29 -26.71 -5.60
CA GLY A 354 -13.60 -27.75 -6.37
C GLY A 354 -13.05 -27.30 -7.73
N LEU A 355 -12.74 -26.01 -7.86
CA LEU A 355 -12.26 -25.40 -9.12
C LEU A 355 -10.75 -25.31 -9.20
N PHE A 356 -10.07 -25.07 -8.05
CA PHE A 356 -8.67 -24.66 -8.01
C PHE A 356 -7.76 -25.61 -7.21
N GLY A 357 -8.33 -26.60 -6.49
CA GLY A 357 -7.55 -27.47 -5.59
C GLY A 357 -7.10 -26.73 -4.32
N PRO A 358 -5.90 -27.04 -3.76
CA PRO A 358 -5.35 -26.28 -2.65
C PRO A 358 -5.11 -24.83 -3.04
N ILE A 359 -5.59 -23.89 -2.21
CA ILE A 359 -5.43 -22.46 -2.43
C ILE A 359 -4.91 -21.78 -1.17
N TYR A 360 -4.14 -20.70 -1.31
CA TYR A 360 -4.01 -19.71 -0.26
C TYR A 360 -5.10 -18.64 -0.41
N VAL A 361 -5.69 -18.26 0.73
CA VAL A 361 -6.84 -17.35 0.73
C VAL A 361 -6.39 -15.89 0.69
N GLY A 362 -5.20 -15.61 1.20
CA GLY A 362 -4.56 -14.29 1.20
C GLY A 362 -3.19 -14.33 1.90
N PRO A 363 -2.51 -13.15 2.05
CA PRO A 363 -2.82 -11.84 1.48
C PRO A 363 -3.02 -11.90 -0.03
N GLY A 364 -3.79 -10.94 -0.56
CA GLY A 364 -4.05 -10.88 -1.98
C GLY A 364 -3.16 -9.90 -2.74
N PHE A 365 -3.69 -9.31 -3.79
CA PHE A 365 -2.96 -8.39 -4.66
C PHE A 365 -2.76 -7.04 -3.99
N ARG A 366 -1.81 -6.25 -4.51
CA ARG A 366 -1.55 -4.93 -3.99
C ARG A 366 -2.66 -3.95 -4.34
N VAL A 367 -3.00 -3.11 -3.37
CA VAL A 367 -3.97 -2.02 -3.49
C VAL A 367 -3.36 -0.70 -3.04
N PRO A 368 -3.89 0.48 -3.46
CA PRO A 368 -3.39 1.77 -3.04
C PRO A 368 -3.46 1.97 -1.52
N PHE A 369 -2.43 2.65 -0.97
CA PHE A 369 -2.29 2.86 0.46
C PHE A 369 -1.53 4.14 0.77
N TYR A 370 -2.03 4.94 1.71
CA TYR A 370 -1.39 6.17 2.17
C TYR A 370 -1.41 6.31 3.69
N MET A 371 -0.34 6.84 4.25
CA MET A 371 -0.25 7.28 5.64
C MET A 371 -0.04 8.79 5.69
N ILE A 372 -0.99 9.51 6.26
CA ILE A 372 -1.08 10.97 6.23
C ILE A 372 -0.94 11.51 7.65
N SER A 373 0.20 12.12 7.93
CA SER A 373 0.56 12.68 9.23
C SER A 373 1.80 13.57 9.08
N PRO A 374 2.13 14.45 10.01
CA PRO A 374 3.42 15.15 10.00
C PRO A 374 4.64 14.23 9.99
N TRP A 375 4.53 13.03 10.57
CA TRP A 375 5.62 12.05 10.64
C TRP A 375 5.78 11.19 9.37
N THR A 376 4.86 11.31 8.42
CA THR A 376 4.89 10.58 7.14
C THR A 376 5.03 11.50 5.92
N ARG A 377 5.25 12.82 6.14
CA ARG A 377 5.44 13.81 5.05
C ARG A 377 6.72 13.57 4.25
N GLY A 378 6.71 14.00 2.98
CA GLY A 378 7.93 14.22 2.21
C GLY A 378 8.24 13.20 1.11
N ASN A 379 7.29 12.84 0.26
CA ASN A 379 7.52 12.00 -0.93
C ASN A 379 8.27 10.70 -0.61
N ARG A 380 7.67 9.86 0.23
CA ARG A 380 8.27 8.63 0.75
C ARG A 380 7.52 7.39 0.26
N VAL A 381 8.22 6.27 0.16
CA VAL A 381 7.65 4.97 -0.14
C VAL A 381 7.92 4.01 1.02
N PHE A 382 6.87 3.45 1.58
CA PHE A 382 6.92 2.38 2.56
C PHE A 382 6.99 1.04 1.84
N THR A 383 8.03 0.26 2.12
CA THR A 383 8.39 -0.91 1.32
C THR A 383 8.18 -2.24 2.03
N GLU A 384 7.70 -2.24 3.28
CA GLU A 384 7.39 -3.47 4.01
C GLU A 384 6.11 -4.12 3.50
N ARG A 385 6.06 -5.44 3.59
CA ARG A 385 4.84 -6.21 3.35
C ARG A 385 3.79 -5.86 4.40
N ALA A 386 2.63 -5.42 3.95
CA ALA A 386 1.51 -5.02 4.78
C ALA A 386 0.20 -5.45 4.12
N ASP A 387 -0.84 -5.62 4.93
CA ASP A 387 -2.20 -5.91 4.48
C ASP A 387 -3.23 -5.27 5.41
N HIS A 388 -4.50 -5.64 5.31
CA HIS A 388 -5.55 -5.10 6.17
C HIS A 388 -5.33 -5.39 7.66
N ASN A 389 -4.63 -6.49 7.99
CA ASN A 389 -4.24 -6.77 9.38
C ASN A 389 -3.26 -5.72 9.94
N SER A 390 -2.49 -5.08 9.07
CA SER A 390 -1.53 -4.05 9.47
C SER A 390 -2.17 -2.84 10.14
N HIS A 391 -3.43 -2.51 9.80
CA HIS A 391 -4.20 -1.49 10.51
C HIS A 391 -4.43 -1.89 11.97
N ILE A 392 -4.81 -3.15 12.21
CA ILE A 392 -5.03 -3.69 13.55
C ILE A 392 -3.72 -3.67 14.34
N LEU A 393 -2.64 -4.17 13.74
CA LEU A 393 -1.31 -4.20 14.36
C LEU A 393 -0.82 -2.79 14.73
N PHE A 394 -1.05 -1.80 13.86
CA PHE A 394 -0.69 -0.41 14.13
C PHE A 394 -1.47 0.16 15.34
N VAL A 395 -2.78 -0.03 15.35
CA VAL A 395 -3.64 0.47 16.43
C VAL A 395 -3.32 -0.23 17.76
N GLU A 396 -3.04 -1.54 17.75
CA GLU A 396 -2.59 -2.28 18.94
C GLU A 396 -1.28 -1.69 19.51
N GLU A 397 -0.24 -1.47 18.69
CA GLU A 397 1.03 -0.89 19.14
C GLU A 397 0.88 0.55 19.62
N TRP A 398 0.06 1.35 18.93
CA TRP A 398 -0.24 2.71 19.31
C TRP A 398 -0.98 2.80 20.65
N LEU A 399 -2.06 2.05 20.83
CA LEU A 399 -2.83 2.03 22.08
C LEU A 399 -2.01 1.49 23.27
N LYS A 400 -1.20 0.44 23.02
CA LYS A 400 -0.25 -0.08 24.00
C LYS A 400 0.75 0.99 24.44
N ALA A 401 1.30 1.78 23.52
CA ALA A 401 2.20 2.90 23.84
C ALA A 401 1.52 3.97 24.71
N ARG A 402 0.20 4.17 24.51
CA ARG A 402 -0.64 5.08 25.34
C ARG A 402 -1.05 4.48 26.68
N GLY A 403 -0.75 3.21 26.95
CA GLY A 403 -0.99 2.53 28.24
C GLY A 403 -2.28 1.72 28.34
N TYR A 404 -3.01 1.55 27.21
CA TYR A 404 -4.18 0.68 27.18
C TYR A 404 -3.79 -0.79 27.35
N GLN A 405 -4.69 -1.55 27.96
CA GLN A 405 -4.55 -3.00 28.18
C GLN A 405 -5.68 -3.75 27.51
N ASN A 406 -5.45 -5.03 27.19
CA ASN A 406 -6.46 -5.93 26.60
C ASN A 406 -7.03 -5.42 25.25
N ILE A 407 -6.16 -4.78 24.44
CA ILE A 407 -6.52 -4.22 23.13
C ILE A 407 -6.04 -5.12 21.98
N ARG A 408 -5.29 -6.18 22.29
CA ARG A 408 -4.82 -7.15 21.30
C ARG A 408 -5.95 -8.14 20.97
N THR A 409 -6.21 -8.33 19.68
CA THR A 409 -7.15 -9.36 19.24
C THR A 409 -6.49 -10.76 19.22
N ASP A 410 -7.24 -11.75 19.68
CA ASP A 410 -6.87 -13.17 19.55
C ASP A 410 -7.46 -13.79 18.27
N GLU A 411 -8.26 -13.04 17.50
CA GLU A 411 -8.92 -13.49 16.27
C GLU A 411 -8.00 -13.50 15.04
N MET A 412 -6.90 -12.74 15.09
CA MET A 412 -5.94 -12.65 13.97
C MET A 412 -5.12 -13.92 13.83
N ILE A 413 -5.00 -14.39 12.58
CA ILE A 413 -4.18 -15.55 12.22
C ILE A 413 -2.74 -15.32 12.68
N PRO A 414 -2.09 -16.27 13.40
CA PRO A 414 -0.74 -16.11 13.92
C PRO A 414 0.29 -15.73 12.85
N TRP A 415 0.24 -16.37 11.68
CA TRP A 415 1.16 -16.08 10.59
C TRP A 415 1.06 -14.61 10.13
N ARG A 416 -0.16 -14.05 9.98
CA ARG A 416 -0.34 -12.62 9.62
C ARG A 416 0.29 -11.70 10.65
N ARG A 417 0.09 -12.00 11.92
CA ARG A 417 0.65 -11.22 13.03
C ARG A 417 2.17 -11.19 13.03
N GLU A 418 2.81 -12.26 12.59
CA GLU A 418 4.27 -12.40 12.58
C GLU A 418 4.92 -11.81 11.32
N HIS A 419 4.22 -11.84 10.18
CA HIS A 419 4.80 -11.53 8.88
C HIS A 419 4.32 -10.22 8.25
N MET A 420 3.16 -9.69 8.68
CA MET A 420 2.68 -8.40 8.21
C MET A 420 3.22 -7.27 9.08
N SER A 421 3.57 -6.16 8.43
CA SER A 421 4.08 -4.96 9.12
C SER A 421 3.03 -4.35 10.06
N ASN A 422 3.50 -3.81 11.18
CA ASN A 422 2.69 -2.96 12.06
C ASN A 422 2.72 -1.48 11.68
N LEU A 423 3.25 -1.10 10.54
CA LEU A 423 3.32 0.23 9.94
C LEU A 423 4.14 1.28 10.75
N VAL A 424 4.63 0.96 11.93
CA VAL A 424 5.33 1.93 12.80
C VAL A 424 6.61 2.46 12.16
N SER A 425 7.32 1.62 11.39
CA SER A 425 8.54 1.99 10.68
C SER A 425 8.33 3.00 9.54
N ALA A 426 7.09 3.26 9.14
CA ALA A 426 6.75 4.32 8.19
C ALA A 426 6.84 5.74 8.80
N LEU A 427 6.87 5.87 10.14
CA LEU A 427 6.84 7.15 10.84
C LEU A 427 8.26 7.64 11.19
N ASP A 428 8.58 8.84 10.76
CA ASP A 428 9.82 9.55 11.12
C ASP A 428 9.55 10.54 12.26
N PHE A 429 9.58 10.02 13.47
CA PHE A 429 9.31 10.83 14.66
C PHE A 429 10.40 11.86 14.95
N ASP A 430 11.60 11.69 14.41
CA ASP A 430 12.72 12.60 14.62
C ASP A 430 12.67 13.82 13.71
N ASN A 431 12.02 13.70 12.54
CA ASN A 431 11.94 14.75 11.53
C ASN A 431 10.50 15.00 11.04
N PRO A 432 9.59 15.43 11.93
CA PRO A 432 8.22 15.75 11.54
C PRO A 432 8.16 16.98 10.64
N ASP A 433 7.32 16.94 9.61
CA ASP A 433 7.00 18.11 8.79
C ASP A 433 5.52 18.48 8.96
N PHE A 434 5.27 19.57 9.65
CA PHE A 434 3.93 20.08 9.94
C PHE A 434 3.33 20.92 8.80
N SER A 435 4.02 21.07 7.69
CA SER A 435 3.51 21.80 6.54
C SER A 435 2.32 21.08 5.91
N ILE A 436 1.36 21.86 5.43
CA ILE A 436 0.20 21.35 4.68
C ILE A 436 0.51 21.53 3.20
N PRO A 437 0.52 20.45 2.40
CA PRO A 437 0.75 20.56 0.98
C PRO A 437 -0.49 21.11 0.25
N ASP A 438 -0.26 21.81 -0.84
CA ASP A 438 -1.33 22.17 -1.77
C ASP A 438 -1.69 20.92 -2.61
N LEU A 439 -2.91 20.42 -2.43
CA LEU A 439 -3.46 19.36 -3.27
C LEU A 439 -4.19 19.97 -4.46
N PRO A 440 -4.19 19.30 -5.63
CA PRO A 440 -4.99 19.70 -6.77
C PRO A 440 -6.46 19.90 -6.38
N GLU A 441 -7.12 20.83 -7.08
CA GLU A 441 -8.58 20.95 -6.95
C GLU A 441 -9.25 19.67 -7.48
N ALA A 442 -10.23 19.18 -6.75
CA ALA A 442 -11.11 18.09 -7.17
C ALA A 442 -12.45 18.67 -7.62
N GLU A 443 -12.94 18.20 -8.74
CA GLU A 443 -14.28 18.58 -9.19
C GLU A 443 -15.33 18.15 -8.17
N THR A 444 -16.27 19.05 -7.89
CA THR A 444 -17.40 18.69 -7.02
C THR A 444 -18.29 17.70 -7.74
N PRO A 445 -18.60 16.53 -7.14
CA PRO A 445 -19.46 15.53 -7.76
C PRO A 445 -20.84 16.09 -8.12
N GLU A 446 -21.35 15.70 -9.27
CA GLU A 446 -22.65 16.14 -9.76
C GLU A 446 -23.79 15.62 -8.87
N LYS A 447 -24.77 16.50 -8.61
CA LYS A 447 -25.96 16.15 -7.83
C LYS A 447 -27.27 16.53 -8.54
N ALA A 448 -28.25 15.63 -8.44
CA ALA A 448 -29.63 15.91 -8.82
C ALA A 448 -30.58 15.48 -7.69
N LEU A 449 -31.49 16.35 -7.29
CA LEU A 449 -32.46 16.08 -6.22
C LEU A 449 -31.82 15.58 -4.89
N GLY A 450 -30.62 16.00 -4.60
CA GLY A 450 -29.88 15.64 -3.39
C GLY A 450 -29.07 14.34 -3.49
N HIS A 451 -29.13 13.61 -4.60
CA HIS A 451 -28.35 12.40 -4.86
C HIS A 451 -27.18 12.71 -5.79
N TYR A 452 -26.06 12.02 -5.62
CA TYR A 452 -24.97 12.04 -6.58
C TYR A 452 -25.42 11.33 -7.87
N VAL A 453 -25.04 11.87 -9.02
CA VAL A 453 -25.48 11.38 -10.34
C VAL A 453 -24.35 11.35 -11.37
N GLY A 454 -23.13 11.57 -10.96
CA GLY A 454 -21.98 11.67 -11.85
C GLY A 454 -21.79 10.40 -12.69
N THR A 455 -21.84 9.24 -12.06
CA THR A 455 -21.73 7.95 -12.76
C THR A 455 -22.87 7.74 -13.77
N SER A 456 -24.11 7.98 -13.38
CA SER A 456 -25.26 7.85 -14.29
C SER A 456 -25.16 8.79 -15.49
N ASN A 457 -24.64 9.99 -15.31
CA ASN A 457 -24.43 10.96 -16.39
C ASN A 457 -23.28 10.53 -17.31
N CYS A 458 -22.19 10.00 -16.75
CA CYS A 458 -21.09 9.44 -17.51
C CYS A 458 -21.53 8.24 -18.37
N GLU A 459 -22.27 7.29 -17.80
CA GLU A 459 -22.80 6.14 -18.53
C GLU A 459 -23.79 6.56 -19.63
N ALA A 460 -24.60 7.58 -19.38
CA ALA A 460 -25.52 8.13 -20.38
C ALA A 460 -24.79 8.84 -21.54
N ALA A 461 -23.66 9.48 -21.25
CA ALA A 461 -22.83 10.12 -22.27
C ALA A 461 -22.01 9.09 -23.07
N HIS A 462 -21.61 7.98 -22.45
CA HIS A 462 -20.75 6.95 -23.00
C HIS A 462 -21.44 5.58 -22.91
N LEU A 463 -22.21 5.20 -23.93
CA LEU A 463 -22.97 3.93 -23.95
C LEU A 463 -22.10 2.67 -23.84
N ASP A 464 -20.86 2.74 -24.28
CA ASP A 464 -19.79 1.76 -24.03
C ASP A 464 -18.52 2.51 -23.59
N PRO A 465 -18.31 2.68 -22.29
CA PRO A 465 -17.18 3.47 -21.79
C PRO A 465 -15.83 2.75 -21.93
N ARG A 466 -15.82 1.47 -22.30
CA ARG A 466 -14.60 0.69 -22.41
C ARG A 466 -13.87 0.98 -23.71
N PRO A 467 -12.57 1.38 -23.65
CA PRO A 467 -11.78 1.65 -24.83
C PRO A 467 -11.46 0.37 -25.61
N ASP A 468 -11.16 0.51 -26.91
CA ASP A 468 -10.68 -0.59 -27.74
C ASP A 468 -9.36 -1.16 -27.19
N VAL A 469 -9.26 -2.49 -27.13
CA VAL A 469 -8.09 -3.18 -26.62
C VAL A 469 -6.99 -3.21 -27.68
N PRO A 470 -5.74 -2.81 -27.37
CA PRO A 470 -4.66 -2.66 -28.36
C PRO A 470 -4.00 -4.00 -28.74
N TYR A 471 -4.79 -4.99 -29.13
CA TYR A 471 -4.31 -6.32 -29.52
C TYR A 471 -3.35 -6.27 -30.71
N GLY A 472 -2.10 -6.76 -30.50
CA GLY A 472 -1.08 -6.82 -31.53
C GLY A 472 -0.47 -5.47 -31.95
N GLU A 473 -0.87 -4.38 -31.31
CA GLU A 473 -0.42 -3.01 -31.62
C GLU A 473 0.55 -2.46 -30.56
N GLN A 474 0.80 -3.22 -29.49
CA GLN A 474 1.62 -2.76 -28.36
C GLN A 474 3.12 -2.93 -28.61
N ASN A 475 3.90 -1.96 -28.16
CA ASN A 475 5.32 -2.15 -27.89
C ASN A 475 5.58 -2.05 -26.39
N LYS A 476 6.62 -2.75 -25.92
CA LYS A 476 6.90 -2.87 -24.48
C LYS A 476 7.20 -1.52 -23.82
N ALA A 477 7.89 -0.61 -24.49
CA ALA A 477 8.28 0.66 -23.91
C ALA A 477 7.11 1.61 -23.67
N GLU A 478 6.10 1.55 -24.54
CA GLU A 478 4.85 2.32 -24.38
C GLU A 478 3.90 1.64 -23.39
N ALA A 479 3.81 0.32 -23.43
CA ALA A 479 2.97 -0.47 -22.55
C ALA A 479 3.40 -0.35 -21.08
N LEU A 480 4.70 -0.36 -20.81
CA LEU A 480 5.31 -0.21 -19.49
C LEU A 480 5.84 1.22 -19.28
N TRP A 481 5.04 2.21 -19.67
CA TRP A 481 5.41 3.61 -19.46
C TRP A 481 5.36 3.97 -17.97
N PHE A 482 6.33 4.73 -17.49
CA PHE A 482 6.43 5.20 -16.12
C PHE A 482 7.01 6.61 -16.04
N GLU A 483 6.70 7.31 -14.96
CA GLU A 483 7.27 8.61 -14.61
C GLU A 483 8.70 8.46 -14.09
N GLU A 484 9.57 9.40 -14.44
CA GLU A 484 10.92 9.46 -13.91
C GLU A 484 10.96 10.23 -12.59
N GLY A 485 11.68 9.70 -11.61
CA GLY A 485 11.81 10.33 -10.31
C GLY A 485 12.27 9.38 -9.22
N TYR A 486 12.05 9.77 -7.97
CA TYR A 486 12.50 9.02 -6.81
C TYR A 486 11.62 9.27 -5.60
N LYS A 487 11.65 8.31 -4.64
CA LYS A 487 11.05 8.42 -3.31
C LYS A 487 12.03 7.90 -2.25
N LYS A 488 12.02 8.49 -1.05
CA LYS A 488 12.80 7.96 0.08
C LYS A 488 12.15 6.68 0.60
N CYS A 489 12.93 5.60 0.72
CA CYS A 489 12.46 4.33 1.29
C CYS A 489 12.28 4.44 2.80
N MET A 490 11.20 3.83 3.30
CA MET A 490 10.86 3.70 4.71
C MET A 490 10.62 2.23 5.04
N GLY A 491 11.06 1.80 6.23
CA GLY A 491 10.87 0.42 6.68
C GLY A 491 11.85 -0.59 6.05
N TYR A 492 11.61 -1.87 6.25
CA TYR A 492 12.44 -2.92 5.65
C TYR A 492 12.28 -2.95 4.13
N LEU A 493 13.39 -3.19 3.43
CA LEU A 493 13.40 -3.22 1.97
C LEU A 493 12.82 -4.54 1.43
N THR A 494 12.13 -4.45 0.32
CA THR A 494 11.68 -5.56 -0.52
C THR A 494 12.19 -5.37 -1.95
N GLU A 495 12.17 -6.42 -2.77
CA GLU A 495 12.52 -6.37 -4.20
C GLU A 495 11.61 -5.42 -5.02
N GLY A 496 11.92 -5.29 -6.28
CA GLY A 496 11.04 -4.69 -7.28
C GLY A 496 11.34 -3.23 -7.59
N ARG A 497 12.53 -2.76 -7.25
CA ARG A 497 12.94 -1.38 -7.53
C ARG A 497 14.44 -1.22 -7.68
N SER A 498 14.83 -0.18 -8.42
CA SER A 498 16.20 0.29 -8.42
C SER A 498 16.44 1.20 -7.22
N LEU A 499 17.55 0.99 -6.50
CA LEU A 499 17.87 1.67 -5.25
C LEU A 499 19.15 2.47 -5.37
N VAL A 500 19.19 3.64 -4.72
CA VAL A 500 20.42 4.39 -4.48
C VAL A 500 20.70 4.38 -2.98
N PHE A 501 21.88 3.91 -2.60
CA PHE A 501 22.37 3.90 -1.22
C PHE A 501 23.27 5.12 -1.03
N GLU A 502 22.75 6.13 -0.34
CA GLU A 502 23.42 7.41 -0.16
C GLU A 502 23.78 7.66 1.30
N ARG A 503 24.94 8.31 1.49
CA ARG A 503 25.37 8.77 2.79
C ARG A 503 26.19 10.03 2.69
N HIS A 504 25.81 11.07 3.42
CA HIS A 504 26.50 12.36 3.47
C HIS A 504 26.83 12.95 2.08
N GLY A 505 25.90 12.81 1.12
CA GLY A 505 26.06 13.29 -0.24
C GLY A 505 26.97 12.42 -1.13
N PHE A 506 27.25 11.18 -0.72
CA PHE A 506 27.97 10.18 -1.52
C PHE A 506 27.14 8.92 -1.63
N ALA A 507 27.07 8.36 -2.84
CA ALA A 507 26.33 7.15 -3.13
C ALA A 507 27.27 5.99 -3.50
N LEU A 508 26.86 4.78 -3.15
CA LEU A 508 27.51 3.55 -3.60
C LEU A 508 27.52 3.50 -5.12
N GLU A 509 28.68 3.28 -5.73
CA GLU A 509 28.86 3.44 -7.18
C GLU A 509 29.60 2.28 -7.82
N ASN A 510 29.08 1.81 -8.96
CA ASN A 510 29.80 0.98 -9.91
C ASN A 510 30.56 1.91 -10.89
N PRO A 511 31.89 1.99 -10.81
CA PRO A 511 32.67 2.92 -11.64
C PRO A 511 32.77 2.51 -13.12
N GLY A 512 32.19 1.36 -13.52
CA GLY A 512 32.16 0.85 -14.89
C GLY A 512 33.40 0.08 -15.29
N ASN A 513 34.56 0.71 -15.29
CA ASN A 513 35.80 0.12 -15.78
C ASN A 513 36.72 -0.48 -14.71
N LYS A 514 36.35 -0.44 -13.43
CA LYS A 514 37.07 -1.02 -12.30
C LYS A 514 36.38 -2.26 -11.79
N GLN A 515 37.12 -3.12 -11.11
CA GLN A 515 36.59 -4.35 -10.53
C GLN A 515 36.09 -4.18 -9.09
N ARG A 516 36.12 -2.97 -8.55
CA ARG A 516 35.73 -2.69 -7.16
C ARG A 516 34.75 -1.54 -7.10
N LEU A 517 33.82 -1.67 -6.14
CA LEU A 517 32.90 -0.60 -5.75
C LEU A 517 33.64 0.68 -5.35
N THR A 518 33.01 1.79 -5.60
CA THR A 518 33.46 3.12 -5.15
C THR A 518 32.32 3.88 -4.51
N PHE A 519 32.62 5.05 -3.93
CA PHE A 519 31.62 6.04 -3.55
C PHE A 519 31.84 7.28 -4.43
N GLY A 520 30.82 7.61 -5.20
CA GLY A 520 30.77 8.84 -6.00
C GLY A 520 29.90 9.89 -5.32
N ARG A 521 30.05 11.16 -5.71
CA ARG A 521 29.12 12.20 -5.27
C ARG A 521 27.70 11.84 -5.74
N ALA A 522 26.75 11.80 -4.83
CA ALA A 522 25.36 11.54 -5.16
C ALA A 522 24.83 12.60 -6.14
N SER A 523 24.07 12.17 -7.15
CA SER A 523 23.38 13.12 -8.02
C SER A 523 22.18 13.72 -7.28
N GLU A 524 21.89 14.98 -7.50
CA GLU A 524 20.83 15.73 -6.82
C GLU A 524 19.44 15.05 -6.95
N ASN A 525 19.18 14.43 -8.09
CA ASN A 525 17.94 13.70 -8.38
C ASN A 525 18.07 12.17 -8.34
N HIS A 526 19.19 11.63 -7.87
CA HIS A 526 19.50 10.19 -7.81
C HIS A 526 19.46 9.46 -9.17
N ALA A 527 19.55 10.20 -10.30
CA ALA A 527 19.41 9.64 -11.64
C ALA A 527 20.67 8.98 -12.21
N ASN A 528 21.82 9.02 -11.51
CA ASN A 528 23.06 8.47 -12.03
C ASN A 528 23.00 6.92 -12.10
N ILE A 529 23.00 6.36 -13.30
CA ILE A 529 22.89 4.90 -13.53
C ILE A 529 24.00 4.10 -12.82
N LYS A 530 25.20 4.69 -12.63
CA LYS A 530 26.31 4.06 -11.91
C LYS A 530 26.02 3.85 -10.42
N GLN A 531 25.05 4.55 -9.87
CA GLN A 531 24.69 4.55 -8.46
C GLN A 531 23.38 3.78 -8.20
N ARG A 532 22.77 3.18 -9.24
CA ARG A 532 21.54 2.41 -9.12
C ARG A 532 21.84 0.92 -8.94
N TRP A 533 21.17 0.34 -7.96
CA TRP A 533 21.35 -1.05 -7.55
C TRP A 533 20.00 -1.76 -7.46
N VAL A 534 19.99 -3.03 -7.81
CA VAL A 534 18.82 -3.91 -7.68
C VAL A 534 19.13 -4.96 -6.61
N ILE A 535 18.25 -5.10 -5.63
CA ILE A 535 18.33 -6.17 -4.63
C ILE A 535 17.54 -7.38 -5.09
N HIS A 536 18.04 -8.57 -4.78
CA HIS A 536 17.42 -9.84 -5.13
C HIS A 536 17.39 -10.73 -3.90
N TYR A 537 16.24 -11.26 -3.56
CA TYR A 537 16.12 -12.21 -2.47
C TYR A 537 17.08 -13.40 -2.65
N THR A 538 17.57 -13.90 -1.55
CA THR A 538 18.15 -15.24 -1.44
C THR A 538 17.01 -16.25 -1.27
N GLU A 539 17.33 -17.51 -0.94
CA GLU A 539 16.27 -18.54 -0.77
C GLU A 539 15.31 -18.22 0.39
N ASP A 540 15.77 -17.45 1.38
CA ASP A 540 14.96 -17.00 2.52
C ASP A 540 14.67 -15.51 2.37
N GLU A 541 13.45 -15.19 1.93
CA GLU A 541 12.98 -13.82 1.72
C GLU A 541 12.82 -13.01 3.02
N GLU A 542 12.70 -13.69 4.16
CA GLU A 542 12.51 -13.04 5.46
C GLU A 542 13.83 -12.70 6.14
N SER A 543 14.91 -13.32 5.71
CA SER A 543 16.25 -13.13 6.32
C SER A 543 16.81 -11.71 6.16
N GLN A 544 16.22 -10.88 5.29
CA GLN A 544 16.75 -9.57 4.86
C GLN A 544 18.19 -9.68 4.30
N ILE A 545 18.52 -10.84 3.72
CA ILE A 545 19.78 -11.10 3.02
C ILE A 545 19.51 -11.09 1.52
N PHE A 546 20.21 -10.21 0.82
CA PHE A 546 20.05 -10.00 -0.61
C PHE A 546 21.35 -10.22 -1.37
N LYS A 547 21.27 -10.65 -2.61
CA LYS A 547 22.30 -10.41 -3.61
C LYS A 547 21.99 -9.08 -4.30
N ILE A 548 23.02 -8.27 -4.56
CA ILE A 548 22.83 -6.92 -5.09
C ILE A 548 23.54 -6.79 -6.43
N SER A 549 22.79 -6.41 -7.48
CA SER A 549 23.33 -6.17 -8.82
C SER A 549 23.30 -4.69 -9.20
N SER A 550 24.25 -4.27 -10.02
CA SER A 550 24.28 -2.93 -10.61
C SER A 550 23.27 -2.83 -11.76
N ALA A 551 22.41 -1.82 -11.72
CA ALA A 551 21.48 -1.55 -12.82
C ALA A 551 22.20 -1.15 -14.13
N MET A 552 23.43 -0.63 -14.06
CA MET A 552 24.19 -0.18 -15.21
C MET A 552 24.64 -1.32 -16.14
N ASP A 553 25.08 -2.45 -15.57
CA ASP A 553 25.74 -3.53 -16.34
C ASP A 553 25.50 -4.94 -15.78
N GLY A 554 24.64 -5.07 -14.77
CA GLY A 554 24.26 -6.36 -14.16
C GLY A 554 25.33 -6.99 -13.27
N ARG A 555 26.51 -6.38 -13.08
CA ARG A 555 27.53 -6.92 -12.18
C ARG A 555 27.05 -6.93 -10.74
N TRP A 556 27.45 -7.98 -10.02
CA TRP A 556 27.05 -8.22 -8.64
C TRP A 556 28.05 -7.66 -7.64
N ILE A 557 27.59 -7.30 -6.46
CA ILE A 557 28.45 -7.03 -5.31
C ILE A 557 29.02 -8.37 -4.81
N GLY A 558 30.32 -8.53 -4.93
CA GLY A 558 31.10 -9.65 -4.39
C GLY A 558 31.66 -9.34 -3.01
N ARG A 559 32.53 -10.25 -2.51
CA ARG A 559 33.22 -10.05 -1.23
C ARG A 559 34.20 -8.88 -1.31
N ASP A 560 34.44 -8.27 -0.17
CA ASP A 560 35.41 -7.17 -0.01
C ASP A 560 35.19 -5.97 -0.95
N GLY A 561 33.98 -5.83 -1.48
CA GLY A 561 33.59 -4.76 -2.41
C GLY A 561 34.04 -4.99 -3.85
N ASP A 562 34.38 -6.19 -4.23
CA ASP A 562 34.67 -6.54 -5.62
C ASP A 562 33.34 -6.56 -6.44
N LEU A 563 33.45 -6.32 -7.74
CA LEU A 563 32.34 -6.43 -8.68
C LEU A 563 32.51 -7.74 -9.47
N VAL A 564 31.56 -8.66 -9.25
CA VAL A 564 31.50 -9.98 -9.90
C VAL A 564 30.75 -9.84 -11.25
N PRO A 565 31.19 -10.53 -12.31
CA PRO A 565 30.50 -10.50 -13.61
C PRO A 565 29.02 -10.86 -13.52
N ALA A 566 28.20 -10.27 -14.37
CA ALA A 566 26.74 -10.49 -14.42
C ALA A 566 26.37 -11.99 -14.59
N SER A 567 27.18 -12.77 -15.32
CA SER A 567 26.99 -14.21 -15.54
C SER A 567 27.34 -15.10 -14.33
N GLU A 568 27.97 -14.54 -13.29
CA GLU A 568 28.50 -15.27 -12.14
C GLU A 568 27.73 -14.95 -10.85
N LYS A 569 26.38 -14.93 -10.92
CA LYS A 569 25.47 -14.65 -9.77
C LYS A 569 25.79 -15.52 -8.55
N GLN A 570 26.25 -16.75 -8.75
CA GLN A 570 26.61 -17.68 -7.66
C GLN A 570 27.75 -17.13 -6.77
N ASP A 571 28.68 -16.35 -7.34
CA ASP A 571 29.83 -15.77 -6.65
C ASP A 571 29.51 -14.42 -5.98
N ALA A 572 28.28 -13.90 -6.16
CA ALA A 572 27.79 -12.70 -5.49
C ALA A 572 27.70 -12.93 -3.97
N ALA A 573 28.14 -11.95 -3.20
CA ALA A 573 28.02 -11.98 -1.75
C ALA A 573 26.57 -11.79 -1.30
N GLY A 574 26.17 -12.51 -0.26
CA GLY A 574 24.95 -12.19 0.50
C GLY A 574 25.19 -10.93 1.34
N VAL A 575 24.33 -9.94 1.19
CA VAL A 575 24.36 -8.68 1.94
C VAL A 575 23.10 -8.59 2.80
N LYS A 576 23.27 -8.59 4.12
CA LYS A 576 22.17 -8.32 5.05
C LYS A 576 21.94 -6.82 5.11
N ILE A 577 20.70 -6.41 4.79
CA ILE A 577 20.26 -5.03 4.88
C ILE A 577 19.37 -4.91 6.12
N THR A 578 19.80 -4.09 7.09
CA THR A 578 19.08 -3.90 8.35
C THR A 578 18.57 -2.47 8.43
N PHE A 579 17.29 -2.30 8.59
CA PHE A 579 16.69 -1.01 8.90
C PHE A 579 16.97 -0.64 10.36
N LEU A 580 17.56 0.53 10.59
CA LEU A 580 17.97 1.01 11.91
C LEU A 580 17.00 2.04 12.50
N GLY A 581 15.97 2.40 11.75
CA GLY A 581 15.06 3.50 12.02
C GLY A 581 15.26 4.65 11.03
N ASN A 582 14.26 5.53 10.93
CA ASN A 582 14.21 6.55 9.88
C ASN A 582 15.30 7.62 10.00
N SER A 583 15.79 7.90 11.22
CA SER A 583 16.90 8.83 11.46
C SER A 583 18.29 8.23 11.21
N GLU A 584 18.42 6.89 11.34
CA GLU A 584 19.71 6.19 11.19
C GLU A 584 19.84 5.51 9.82
N GLY A 585 18.73 5.26 9.11
CA GLY A 585 18.69 4.65 7.78
C GLY A 585 18.98 3.15 7.79
N TYR A 586 19.77 2.67 6.83
CA TYR A 586 19.99 1.25 6.58
C TYR A 586 21.45 0.87 6.73
N LYS A 587 21.72 -0.25 7.43
CA LYS A 587 23.03 -0.86 7.55
C LYS A 587 23.16 -1.99 6.52
N LEU A 588 24.25 -1.98 5.75
CA LEU A 588 24.62 -3.04 4.84
C LEU A 588 25.81 -3.81 5.43
N ALA A 589 25.66 -5.12 5.65
CA ALA A 589 26.69 -6.00 6.18
C ALA A 589 26.75 -7.30 5.37
N TYR A 590 27.94 -7.88 5.19
CA TYR A 590 28.05 -9.20 4.59
C TYR A 590 27.43 -10.25 5.50
N ALA A 591 26.65 -11.17 4.92
CA ALA A 591 25.89 -12.18 5.68
C ALA A 591 26.81 -13.22 6.37
N ASP A 592 28.01 -13.43 5.86
CA ASP A 592 28.98 -14.42 6.34
C ASP A 592 30.04 -13.85 7.31
N GLY A 593 29.88 -12.61 7.78
CA GLY A 593 30.84 -11.99 8.69
C GLY A 593 30.39 -10.67 9.30
N ASP A 594 31.23 -10.13 10.17
CA ASP A 594 30.98 -8.87 10.89
C ASP A 594 31.34 -7.61 10.07
N SER A 595 31.70 -7.77 8.79
CA SER A 595 32.14 -6.64 7.96
C SER A 595 30.95 -5.85 7.42
N THR A 596 30.98 -4.53 7.59
CA THR A 596 29.97 -3.62 7.05
C THR A 596 30.51 -2.87 5.84
N LEU A 597 29.64 -2.58 4.86
CA LEU A 597 29.92 -1.61 3.82
C LEU A 597 29.83 -0.20 4.45
N VAL A 598 30.99 0.45 4.65
CA VAL A 598 31.08 1.80 5.19
C VAL A 598 31.72 2.71 4.18
N GLY A 599 31.05 3.81 3.85
CA GLY A 599 31.57 4.86 2.97
C GLY A 599 32.27 5.97 3.74
N ASP A 600 33.53 6.29 3.39
CA ASP A 600 34.14 7.58 3.65
C ASP A 600 34.52 8.26 2.32
N GLN A 601 34.71 9.58 2.35
CA GLN A 601 34.96 10.42 1.17
C GLN A 601 36.20 10.02 0.33
N LYS A 602 37.05 9.11 0.79
CA LYS A 602 38.35 8.79 0.16
C LYS A 602 38.57 7.33 -0.16
N THR A 603 37.98 6.43 0.61
CA THR A 603 38.18 4.98 0.42
C THR A 603 36.96 4.22 0.93
N MET A 604 36.49 3.26 0.14
CA MET A 604 35.61 2.22 0.66
C MET A 604 36.43 1.38 1.64
N LYS A 605 36.14 1.47 2.92
CA LYS A 605 36.72 0.58 3.93
C LYS A 605 35.64 -0.36 4.42
N LEU A 606 35.89 -1.64 4.26
CA LEU A 606 35.22 -2.68 5.03
C LEU A 606 35.78 -2.57 6.46
N GLN A 607 34.96 -2.14 7.40
CA GLN A 607 35.34 -2.06 8.81
C GLN A 607 34.55 -3.07 9.61
N GLY A 608 35.22 -3.90 10.38
CA GLY A 608 34.64 -4.74 11.41
C GLY A 608 34.15 -3.89 12.57
N ARG A 609 32.91 -4.17 13.04
CA ARG A 609 32.33 -3.77 14.32
C ARG A 609 32.23 -2.28 14.70
N GLU A 610 32.04 -1.33 13.81
CA GLU A 610 31.61 -0.01 14.24
C GLU A 610 30.09 0.13 14.25
N LYS A 611 29.55 0.70 15.34
CA LYS A 611 28.12 0.99 15.49
C LYS A 611 27.64 1.89 14.35
N GLY A 612 26.64 1.37 13.68
CA GLY A 612 25.63 1.99 12.88
C GLY A 612 25.97 3.28 12.16
N ILE A 613 26.54 3.15 10.96
CA ILE A 613 26.53 4.25 10.02
C ILE A 613 25.57 3.81 8.90
N GLY A 614 24.31 4.27 8.99
CA GLY A 614 23.29 3.93 8.03
C GLY A 614 23.39 4.73 6.73
N PHE A 615 22.79 4.17 5.70
CA PHE A 615 22.55 4.82 4.42
C PHE A 615 21.11 5.33 4.36
N ASP A 616 20.89 6.50 3.83
CA ASP A 616 19.59 6.84 3.24
C ASP A 616 19.43 6.00 1.98
N VAL A 617 18.22 5.46 1.77
CA VAL A 617 17.92 4.65 0.60
C VAL A 617 16.80 5.31 -0.19
N TRP A 618 17.02 5.42 -1.49
CA TRP A 618 16.09 6.03 -2.43
C TRP A 618 15.65 4.99 -3.46
N SER A 619 14.36 4.81 -3.61
CA SER A 619 13.76 4.07 -4.72
C SER A 619 13.66 4.99 -5.92
N VAL A 620 14.18 4.55 -7.06
CA VAL A 620 14.31 5.40 -8.24
C VAL A 620 13.76 4.74 -9.50
N THR A 621 13.11 5.53 -10.33
CA THR A 621 12.59 5.14 -11.64
C THR A 621 13.13 6.10 -12.69
N TYR A 622 14.07 5.64 -13.49
CA TYR A 622 14.64 6.42 -14.60
C TYR A 622 14.92 5.49 -15.77
N ARG A 623 14.70 5.96 -16.98
CA ARG A 623 15.10 5.26 -18.20
C ARG A 623 16.63 5.20 -18.30
N GLU A 624 17.12 4.20 -19.03
CA GLU A 624 18.55 4.02 -19.30
C GLU A 624 19.07 5.05 -20.31
#